data_1ee0b43a70756c13a8d78b4f3e343232
#
_entry.id   1ee0b43a70756c13a8d78b4f3e343232
#
_cell.length_a   1.000
_cell.length_b   1.000
_cell.length_c   1.000
_cell.angle_alpha   90.00
_cell.angle_beta   90.00
_cell.angle_gamma   90.00
#
_symmetry.space_group_name_H-M   'P 1'
#
loop_
_entity.id
_entity.type
_entity.pdbx_description
1 polymer ?
#
loop_
_entity_poly.entity_id
_entity_poly.type
_entity_poly.pdbx_seq_one_letter_code
_entity_poly.pdbx_strand_id
1 'polypeptide(L)'
;MKSTNFLKWLSITSVGLVALVASEFQFGAFSSMASADITFICYAILLLGFASILFCFHQITKQSYHMKKMNDMSNIAQMLGLLGTVIVMSFLFASLGPVEDEELKHKLITNGMATVLNTTIVGIICSLFIYTYVIFLREDE
;
A
#
# COMPACT_ATOMS: atom_id res chain seq x y z
N MET A 1 2.12 31.20 0.78
CA MET A 1 1.40 29.97 1.19
C MET A 1 1.36 28.88 0.11
N LYS A 2 0.97 29.16 -1.14
CA LYS A 2 0.94 28.11 -2.20
C LYS A 2 2.28 27.42 -2.46
N SER A 3 3.39 28.13 -2.42
CA SER A 3 4.72 27.56 -2.71
C SER A 3 5.20 26.60 -1.61
N THR A 4 4.88 26.89 -0.35
CA THR A 4 5.32 26.08 0.79
C THR A 4 4.63 24.71 0.81
N ASN A 5 3.31 24.66 0.59
CA ASN A 5 2.56 23.42 0.56
C ASN A 5 2.90 22.56 -0.67
N PHE A 6 3.17 23.20 -1.80
CA PHE A 6 3.67 22.52 -2.98
C PHE A 6 5.07 21.92 -2.74
N LEU A 7 5.97 22.65 -2.07
CA LEU A 7 7.30 22.15 -1.72
C LEU A 7 7.22 20.99 -0.73
N LYS A 8 6.36 21.06 0.31
CA LYS A 8 6.11 19.96 1.24
C LYS A 8 5.61 18.72 0.49
N TRP A 9 4.61 18.87 -0.37
CA TRP A 9 4.08 17.78 -1.20
C TRP A 9 5.17 17.16 -2.09
N LEU A 10 5.95 18.00 -2.77
CA LEU A 10 7.05 17.56 -3.63
C LEU A 10 8.11 16.78 -2.83
N SER A 11 8.47 17.26 -1.64
CA SER A 11 9.44 16.62 -0.76
C SER A 11 8.96 15.25 -0.31
N ILE A 12 7.72 15.12 0.17
CA ILE A 12 7.15 13.85 0.61
C ILE A 12 7.09 12.86 -0.56
N THR A 13 6.62 13.32 -1.73
CA THR A 13 6.50 12.48 -2.93
C THR A 13 7.87 12.01 -3.41
N SER A 14 8.88 12.88 -3.44
CA SER A 14 10.23 12.52 -3.89
C SER A 14 10.91 11.56 -2.92
N VAL A 15 10.77 11.76 -1.60
CA VAL A 15 11.31 10.81 -0.61
C VAL A 15 10.62 9.45 -0.74
N GLY A 16 9.30 9.42 -0.89
CA GLY A 16 8.56 8.18 -1.11
C GLY A 16 8.99 7.45 -2.37
N LEU A 17 9.18 8.17 -3.48
CA LEU A 17 9.61 7.60 -4.75
C LEU A 17 11.05 7.07 -4.67
N VAL A 18 11.96 7.79 -4.03
CA VAL A 18 13.34 7.32 -3.79
C VAL A 18 13.33 6.07 -2.93
N ALA A 19 12.52 6.02 -1.86
CA ALA A 19 12.41 4.84 -1.01
C ALA A 19 11.87 3.62 -1.79
N LEU A 20 10.87 3.80 -2.66
CA LEU A 20 10.34 2.75 -3.53
C LEU A 20 11.39 2.23 -4.50
N VAL A 21 12.12 3.12 -5.18
CA VAL A 21 13.18 2.73 -6.12
C VAL A 21 14.32 2.02 -5.38
N ALA A 22 14.73 2.52 -4.22
CA ALA A 22 15.77 1.89 -3.41
C ALA A 22 15.35 0.49 -2.92
N SER A 23 14.10 0.30 -2.52
CA SER A 23 13.58 -1.00 -2.09
C SER A 23 13.55 -2.02 -3.24
N GLU A 24 13.26 -1.58 -4.47
CA GLU A 24 13.33 -2.45 -5.65
C GLU A 24 14.77 -2.86 -5.96
N PHE A 25 15.71 -1.90 -5.93
CA PHE A 25 17.12 -2.19 -6.20
C PHE A 25 17.78 -3.11 -5.17
N GLN A 26 17.42 -2.98 -3.88
CA GLN A 26 18.03 -3.77 -2.81
C GLN A 26 17.37 -5.13 -2.61
N PHE A 27 16.07 -5.21 -2.77
CA PHE A 27 15.29 -6.38 -2.35
C PHE A 27 14.44 -6.99 -3.46
N GLY A 28 14.35 -6.36 -4.64
CA GLY A 28 13.40 -6.76 -5.69
C GLY A 28 11.97 -6.77 -5.15
N ALA A 29 11.65 -5.86 -4.23
CA ALA A 29 10.43 -5.92 -3.44
C ALA A 29 9.18 -5.88 -4.31
N PHE A 30 9.17 -5.04 -5.34
CA PHE A 30 8.04 -4.91 -6.28
C PHE A 30 7.86 -6.13 -7.16
N SER A 31 8.98 -6.65 -7.71
CA SER A 31 8.94 -7.83 -8.58
C SER A 31 8.57 -9.08 -7.79
N SER A 32 9.05 -9.23 -6.56
CA SER A 32 8.67 -10.33 -5.67
C SER A 32 7.20 -10.24 -5.22
N MET A 33 6.71 -9.04 -4.88
CA MET A 33 5.31 -8.81 -4.54
C MET A 33 4.38 -9.07 -5.73
N ALA A 34 4.74 -8.60 -6.93
CA ALA A 34 3.95 -8.81 -8.14
C ALA A 34 3.85 -10.29 -8.53
N SER A 35 4.92 -11.06 -8.36
CA SER A 35 4.92 -12.50 -8.64
C SER A 35 4.18 -13.33 -7.58
N ALA A 36 4.09 -12.84 -6.35
CA ALA A 36 3.42 -13.51 -5.23
C ALA A 36 1.94 -13.11 -5.07
N ASP A 37 1.50 -12.01 -5.71
CA ASP A 37 0.13 -11.50 -5.54
C ASP A 37 -0.87 -12.25 -6.44
N ILE A 38 -1.47 -13.30 -5.87
CA ILE A 38 -2.50 -14.13 -6.51
C ILE A 38 -3.84 -13.39 -6.58
N THR A 39 -4.07 -12.39 -5.73
CA THR A 39 -5.39 -11.78 -5.53
C THR A 39 -5.54 -10.41 -6.19
N PHE A 40 -4.50 -9.86 -6.77
CA PHE A 40 -4.45 -8.49 -7.32
C PHE A 40 -4.79 -7.37 -6.32
N ILE A 41 -4.91 -7.70 -5.04
CA ILE A 41 -5.26 -6.74 -3.98
C ILE A 41 -4.14 -5.73 -3.76
N CYS A 42 -2.86 -6.16 -3.84
CA CYS A 42 -1.72 -5.25 -3.78
C CYS A 42 -1.78 -4.18 -4.86
N TYR A 43 -2.16 -4.54 -6.07
CA TYR A 43 -2.33 -3.57 -7.17
C TYR A 43 -3.46 -2.58 -6.89
N ALA A 44 -4.57 -3.04 -6.33
CA ALA A 44 -5.68 -2.17 -5.94
C ALA A 44 -5.26 -1.16 -4.87
N ILE A 45 -4.47 -1.59 -3.88
CA ILE A 45 -3.94 -0.72 -2.82
C ILE A 45 -2.94 0.30 -3.40
N LEU A 46 -2.04 -0.13 -4.30
CA LEU A 46 -1.08 0.76 -4.96
C LEU A 46 -1.79 1.80 -5.84
N LEU A 47 -2.83 1.39 -6.56
CA LEU A 47 -3.65 2.30 -7.37
C LEU A 47 -4.35 3.33 -6.49
N LEU A 48 -4.87 2.92 -5.33
CA LEU A 48 -5.45 3.82 -4.33
C LEU A 48 -4.40 4.81 -3.80
N GLY A 49 -3.18 4.34 -3.50
CA GLY A 49 -2.06 5.19 -3.09
C GLY A 49 -1.71 6.23 -4.15
N PHE A 50 -1.62 5.82 -5.42
CA PHE A 50 -1.36 6.73 -6.53
C PHE A 50 -2.48 7.75 -6.74
N ALA A 51 -3.75 7.31 -6.67
CA ALA A 51 -4.91 8.20 -6.73
C ALA A 51 -4.90 9.23 -5.60
N SER A 52 -4.43 8.84 -4.39
CA SER A 52 -4.30 9.75 -3.25
C SER A 52 -3.25 10.84 -3.47
N ILE A 53 -2.13 10.51 -4.12
CA ILE A 53 -1.09 11.48 -4.49
C ILE A 53 -1.65 12.51 -5.47
N LEU A 54 -2.36 12.06 -6.51
CA LEU A 54 -3.00 12.95 -7.48
C LEU A 54 -4.08 13.81 -6.85
N PHE A 55 -4.87 13.24 -5.95
CA PHE A 55 -5.91 13.98 -5.23
C PHE A 55 -5.31 15.06 -4.31
N CYS A 56 -4.22 14.74 -3.61
CA CYS A 56 -3.48 15.68 -2.80
C CYS A 56 -2.94 16.86 -3.65
N PHE A 57 -2.33 16.57 -4.79
CA PHE A 57 -1.86 17.59 -5.73
C PHE A 57 -2.99 18.50 -6.20
N HIS A 58 -4.14 17.92 -6.55
CA HIS A 58 -5.31 18.67 -6.97
C HIS A 58 -5.84 19.61 -5.86
N GLN A 59 -5.86 19.14 -4.61
CA GLN A 59 -6.28 19.97 -3.46
C GLN A 59 -5.34 21.15 -3.24
N ILE A 60 -4.02 20.94 -3.31
CA ILE A 60 -3.02 22.00 -3.18
C ILE A 60 -3.21 23.05 -4.27
N THR A 61 -3.47 22.61 -5.50
CA THR A 61 -3.67 23.53 -6.64
C THR A 61 -4.93 24.36 -6.49
N LYS A 62 -6.02 23.77 -6.01
CA LYS A 62 -7.32 24.45 -5.82
C LYS A 62 -7.49 25.14 -4.47
N GLN A 63 -6.55 25.00 -3.54
CA GLN A 63 -6.65 25.49 -2.16
C GLN A 63 -7.92 25.00 -1.41
N SER A 64 -8.40 23.83 -1.76
CA SER A 64 -9.58 23.21 -1.13
C SER A 64 -9.15 21.95 -0.38
N TYR A 65 -8.97 22.07 0.94
CA TYR A 65 -8.48 20.96 1.77
C TYR A 65 -9.64 20.10 2.24
N HIS A 66 -9.72 18.88 1.71
CA HIS A 66 -10.72 17.89 2.14
C HIS A 66 -10.06 16.80 3.00
N MET A 67 -9.55 17.20 4.18
CA MET A 67 -8.82 16.33 5.10
C MET A 67 -9.59 15.07 5.46
N LYS A 68 -10.92 15.17 5.64
CA LYS A 68 -11.75 14.01 5.92
C LYS A 68 -11.64 12.94 4.82
N LYS A 69 -11.73 13.34 3.54
CA LYS A 69 -11.63 12.40 2.42
C LYS A 69 -10.26 11.71 2.36
N MET A 70 -9.19 12.44 2.64
CA MET A 70 -7.84 11.84 2.67
C MET A 70 -7.69 10.86 3.83
N ASN A 71 -8.23 11.19 5.01
CA ASN A 71 -8.22 10.27 6.13
C ASN A 71 -9.05 9.00 5.85
N ASP A 72 -10.20 9.15 5.20
CA ASP A 72 -11.03 8.02 4.75
C ASP A 72 -10.27 7.14 3.75
N MET A 73 -9.51 7.72 2.81
CA MET A 73 -8.67 6.97 1.87
C MET A 73 -7.54 6.19 2.58
N SER A 74 -6.93 6.79 3.61
CA SER A 74 -5.94 6.10 4.46
C SER A 74 -6.54 4.88 5.16
N ASN A 75 -7.73 5.04 5.76
CA ASN A 75 -8.43 3.94 6.42
C ASN A 75 -8.83 2.84 5.44
N ILE A 76 -9.30 3.19 4.24
CA ILE A 76 -9.64 2.23 3.18
C ILE A 76 -8.41 1.44 2.75
N ALA A 77 -7.24 2.08 2.56
CA ALA A 77 -6.01 1.39 2.21
C ALA A 77 -5.61 0.35 3.26
N GLN A 78 -5.75 0.69 4.55
CA GLN A 78 -5.48 -0.23 5.65
C GLN A 78 -6.48 -1.40 5.69
N MET A 79 -7.77 -1.12 5.52
CA MET A 79 -8.81 -2.15 5.49
C MET A 79 -8.64 -3.10 4.30
N LEU A 80 -8.24 -2.60 3.14
CA LEU A 80 -7.94 -3.44 1.97
C LEU A 80 -6.73 -4.35 2.22
N GLY A 81 -5.69 -3.86 2.92
CA GLY A 81 -4.56 -4.68 3.33
C GLY A 81 -5.00 -5.84 4.23
N LEU A 82 -5.84 -5.56 5.24
CA LEU A 82 -6.38 -6.59 6.13
C LEU A 82 -7.33 -7.56 5.41
N LEU A 83 -8.21 -7.05 4.53
CA LEU A 83 -9.07 -7.89 3.72
C LEU A 83 -8.26 -8.83 2.82
N GLY A 84 -7.18 -8.33 2.23
CA GLY A 84 -6.24 -9.12 1.44
C GLY A 84 -5.67 -10.30 2.22
N THR A 85 -5.28 -10.10 3.49
CA THR A 85 -4.77 -11.19 4.32
C THR A 85 -5.81 -12.28 4.55
N VAL A 86 -7.06 -11.91 4.84
CA VAL A 86 -8.14 -12.87 5.06
C VAL A 86 -8.43 -13.70 3.80
N ILE A 87 -8.48 -13.03 2.63
CA ILE A 87 -8.74 -13.70 1.36
C ILE A 87 -7.60 -14.66 1.02
N VAL A 88 -6.34 -14.22 1.09
CA VAL A 88 -5.18 -15.07 0.78
C VAL A 88 -5.08 -16.26 1.74
N MET A 89 -5.34 -16.03 3.03
CA MET A 89 -5.39 -17.12 4.02
C MET A 89 -6.47 -18.14 3.69
N SER A 90 -7.65 -17.68 3.30
CA SER A 90 -8.75 -18.59 2.91
C SER A 90 -8.38 -19.46 1.71
N PHE A 91 -7.76 -18.87 0.68
CA PHE A 91 -7.26 -19.62 -0.49
C PHE A 91 -6.14 -20.57 -0.11
N LEU A 92 -5.21 -20.17 0.77
CA LEU A 92 -4.13 -21.01 1.24
C LEU A 92 -4.69 -22.27 1.92
N PHE A 93 -5.59 -22.11 2.88
CA PHE A 93 -6.18 -23.26 3.58
C PHE A 93 -7.00 -24.15 2.64
N ALA A 94 -7.73 -23.59 1.71
CA ALA A 94 -8.46 -24.37 0.71
C ALA A 94 -7.52 -25.18 -0.20
N SER A 95 -6.35 -24.66 -0.54
CA SER A 95 -5.37 -25.36 -1.38
C SER A 95 -4.58 -26.43 -0.64
N LEU A 96 -4.49 -26.38 0.69
CA LEU A 96 -3.78 -27.37 1.52
C LEU A 96 -4.57 -28.68 1.73
N GLY A 97 -5.90 -28.62 1.68
CA GLY A 97 -6.76 -29.76 1.95
C GLY A 97 -6.49 -30.99 1.08
N PRO A 98 -6.33 -30.86 -0.24
CA PRO A 98 -6.12 -32.01 -1.13
C PRO A 98 -4.65 -32.48 -1.24
N VAL A 99 -3.69 -31.79 -0.60
CA VAL A 99 -2.26 -32.11 -0.74
C VAL A 99 -1.84 -33.15 0.31
N GLU A 100 -1.37 -34.33 -0.15
CA GLU A 100 -0.86 -35.37 0.69
C GLU A 100 0.66 -35.28 0.93
N ASP A 101 1.39 -34.67 -0.01
CA ASP A 101 2.85 -34.49 0.05
C ASP A 101 3.23 -33.41 1.07
N GLU A 102 3.95 -33.79 2.10
CA GLU A 102 4.39 -32.92 3.22
C GLU A 102 5.35 -31.83 2.75
N GLU A 103 6.25 -32.11 1.80
CA GLU A 103 7.20 -31.13 1.29
C GLU A 103 6.49 -30.07 0.45
N LEU A 104 5.55 -30.49 -0.40
CA LEU A 104 4.73 -29.57 -1.18
C LEU A 104 3.82 -28.73 -0.29
N LYS A 105 3.26 -29.31 0.75
CA LYS A 105 2.46 -28.64 1.77
C LYS A 105 3.25 -27.52 2.46
N HIS A 106 4.47 -27.82 2.88
CA HIS A 106 5.34 -26.85 3.54
C HIS A 106 5.68 -25.67 2.61
N LYS A 107 5.98 -25.96 1.34
CA LYS A 107 6.26 -24.93 0.32
C LYS A 107 5.05 -24.03 0.06
N LEU A 108 3.85 -24.59 -0.03
CA LEU A 108 2.61 -23.84 -0.21
C LEU A 108 2.32 -22.93 0.99
N ILE A 109 2.52 -23.42 2.21
CA ILE A 109 2.36 -22.63 3.45
C ILE A 109 3.32 -21.45 3.43
N THR A 110 4.61 -21.69 3.16
CA THR A 110 5.63 -20.64 3.18
C THR A 110 5.34 -19.52 2.14
N ASN A 111 5.01 -19.92 0.92
CA ASN A 111 4.68 -18.97 -0.13
C ASN A 111 3.38 -18.20 0.15
N GLY A 112 2.36 -18.90 0.65
CA GLY A 112 1.09 -18.28 1.01
C GLY A 112 1.24 -17.29 2.16
N MET A 113 2.01 -17.61 3.20
CA MET A 113 2.29 -16.67 4.28
C MET A 113 3.06 -15.44 3.82
N ALA A 114 4.01 -15.60 2.90
CA ALA A 114 4.70 -14.45 2.30
C ALA A 114 3.73 -13.51 1.58
N THR A 115 2.78 -14.05 0.81
CA THR A 115 1.74 -13.26 0.13
C THR A 115 0.82 -12.53 1.12
N VAL A 116 0.41 -13.23 2.20
CA VAL A 116 -0.39 -12.63 3.29
C VAL A 116 0.32 -11.43 3.91
N LEU A 117 1.60 -11.59 4.26
CA LEU A 117 2.38 -10.50 4.84
C LEU A 117 2.55 -9.32 3.88
N ASN A 118 2.79 -9.60 2.60
CA ASN A 118 2.95 -8.57 1.58
C ASN A 118 1.71 -7.67 1.45
N THR A 119 0.51 -8.24 1.41
CA THR A 119 -0.73 -7.45 1.31
C THR A 119 -0.92 -6.53 2.51
N THR A 120 -0.63 -7.02 3.72
CA THR A 120 -0.70 -6.21 4.94
C THR A 120 0.32 -5.08 4.93
N ILE A 121 1.58 -5.39 4.59
CA ILE A 121 2.66 -4.40 4.54
C ILE A 121 2.34 -3.30 3.55
N VAL A 122 1.90 -3.64 2.34
CA VAL A 122 1.51 -2.65 1.32
C VAL A 122 0.36 -1.77 1.80
N GLY A 123 -0.67 -2.36 2.43
CA GLY A 123 -1.80 -1.61 2.99
C GLY A 123 -1.36 -0.61 4.07
N ILE A 124 -0.50 -1.03 4.99
CA ILE A 124 0.02 -0.19 6.07
C ILE A 124 0.91 0.93 5.50
N ILE A 125 1.82 0.62 4.58
CA ILE A 125 2.72 1.61 3.98
C ILE A 125 1.91 2.68 3.23
N CYS A 126 0.95 2.28 2.39
CA CYS A 126 0.07 3.21 1.69
C CYS A 126 -0.73 4.09 2.66
N SER A 127 -1.29 3.48 3.71
CA SER A 127 -2.03 4.21 4.74
C SER A 127 -1.16 5.24 5.44
N LEU A 128 0.04 4.87 5.88
CA LEU A 128 0.99 5.78 6.51
C LEU A 128 1.40 6.93 5.60
N PHE A 129 1.60 6.64 4.32
CA PHE A 129 1.98 7.65 3.33
C PHE A 129 0.86 8.68 3.13
N ILE A 130 -0.39 8.23 2.99
CA ILE A 130 -1.55 9.12 2.89
C ILE A 130 -1.73 9.93 4.18
N TYR A 131 -1.56 9.29 5.34
CA TYR A 131 -1.68 9.96 6.64
C TYR A 131 -0.61 11.03 6.86
N THR A 132 0.60 10.82 6.34
CA THR A 132 1.67 11.83 6.37
C THR A 132 1.24 13.10 5.64
N TYR A 133 0.60 12.99 4.47
CA TYR A 133 0.04 14.16 3.78
C TYR A 133 -1.03 14.87 4.63
N VAL A 134 -1.90 14.14 5.30
CA VAL A 134 -2.94 14.72 6.16
C VAL A 134 -2.31 15.56 7.28
N ILE A 135 -1.28 15.03 7.94
CA ILE A 135 -0.59 15.75 9.02
C ILE A 135 0.06 17.04 8.49
N PHE A 136 0.86 16.93 7.43
CA PHE A 136 1.60 18.09 6.90
C PHE A 136 0.70 19.18 6.32
N LEU A 137 -0.44 18.82 5.73
CA LEU A 137 -1.39 19.81 5.22
C LEU A 137 -2.25 20.43 6.32
N ARG A 138 -2.47 19.72 7.44
CA ARG A 138 -3.25 20.22 8.58
C ARG A 138 -2.52 21.31 9.36
N GLU A 139 -1.19 21.26 9.43
CA GLU A 139 -0.41 22.28 10.15
C GLU A 139 -0.49 23.67 9.51
N ASP A 140 -1.03 23.78 8.31
CA ASP A 140 -1.14 25.03 7.56
C ASP A 140 -2.57 25.66 7.57
N GLU A 141 -3.53 25.06 8.30
CA GLU A 141 -4.84 25.66 8.61
C GLU A 141 -4.75 26.56 9.85
#